data_3d1f1f5814c7b231248362a786da857e
#
_entry.id   3d1f1f5814c7b231248362a786da857e
#
_cell.length_a   1.000
_cell.length_b   1.000
_cell.length_c   1.000
_cell.angle_alpha   90.00
_cell.angle_beta   90.00
_cell.angle_gamma   90.00
#
_symmetry.space_group_name_H-M   'P 1'
#
loop_
_entity.id
_entity.type
_entity.pdbx_description
1 polymer ?
#
loop_
_entity_poly.entity_id
_entity_poly.type
_entity_poly.pdbx_seq_one_letter_code
_entity_poly.pdbx_strand_id
1 'polypeptide(L)'
;MGIRIGYAVCAAKSAGRIREQIDSWSVSTLALEAGCAALDEDEFGAESCRINASAREEFAGALRGVGLEVLPSAANFLLAKLPHGSGGDLQDWLESERILIRRCDSFHGLSDEFIRVAVRSSSDNGRLVSLIEKWLKG
;
A
#
# COMPACT_ATOMS: atom_id res chain seq x y z
N MET A 1 -1.16 8.68 -10.71
CA MET A 1 0.26 8.44 -10.34
C MET A 1 0.72 9.60 -9.48
N GLY A 2 1.36 9.34 -8.34
CA GLY A 2 1.91 10.38 -7.48
C GLY A 2 3.33 10.81 -7.91
N ILE A 3 3.83 11.85 -7.28
CA ILE A 3 5.24 12.26 -7.37
C ILE A 3 6.09 11.11 -6.79
N ARG A 4 7.04 10.62 -7.59
CA ARG A 4 7.86 9.46 -7.20
C ARG A 4 9.26 9.93 -6.85
N ILE A 5 9.60 9.80 -5.56
CA ILE A 5 10.94 10.06 -5.04
C ILE A 5 11.22 9.08 -3.91
N GLY A 6 12.47 8.74 -3.74
CA GLY A 6 12.98 7.97 -2.60
C GLY A 6 14.44 8.28 -2.40
N TYR A 7 14.96 8.05 -1.20
CA TYR A 7 16.36 8.21 -0.89
C TYR A 7 16.87 7.04 -0.04
N ALA A 8 18.19 6.85 -0.07
CA ALA A 8 18.87 5.89 0.77
C ALA A 8 20.04 6.56 1.49
N VAL A 9 20.16 6.32 2.80
CA VAL A 9 21.29 6.74 3.62
C VAL A 9 22.19 5.53 3.87
N CYS A 10 23.45 5.62 3.41
CA CYS A 10 24.40 4.52 3.54
C CYS A 10 25.85 5.01 3.53
N ALA A 11 26.81 4.12 3.81
CA ALA A 11 28.23 4.45 3.73
C ALA A 11 28.64 4.98 2.35
N ALA A 12 29.57 5.93 2.27
CA ALA A 12 30.00 6.59 1.04
C ALA A 12 30.35 5.64 -0.10
N LYS A 13 31.04 4.51 0.21
CA LYS A 13 31.38 3.48 -0.78
C LYS A 13 30.15 2.83 -1.40
N SER A 14 29.12 2.56 -0.59
CA SER A 14 27.83 2.00 -1.07
C SER A 14 27.05 3.02 -1.88
N ALA A 15 27.00 4.28 -1.42
CA ALA A 15 26.38 5.38 -2.14
C ALA A 15 27.00 5.60 -3.53
N GLY A 16 28.34 5.52 -3.64
CA GLY A 16 29.03 5.59 -4.92
C GLY A 16 28.60 4.47 -5.89
N ARG A 17 28.58 3.23 -5.42
CA ARG A 17 28.15 2.09 -6.24
C ARG A 17 26.68 2.17 -6.68
N ILE A 18 25.79 2.65 -5.81
CA ILE A 18 24.38 2.85 -6.14
C ILE A 18 24.26 3.94 -7.22
N ARG A 19 24.98 5.06 -7.05
CA ARG A 19 24.97 6.18 -8.00
C ARG A 19 25.39 5.77 -9.40
N GLU A 20 26.35 4.85 -9.54
CA GLU A 20 26.79 4.30 -10.82
C GLU A 20 25.72 3.47 -11.55
N GLN A 21 24.69 3.00 -10.81
CA GLN A 21 23.59 2.19 -11.35
C GLN A 21 22.29 2.99 -11.58
N ILE A 22 22.26 4.24 -11.16
CA ILE A 22 21.09 5.11 -11.32
C ILE A 22 21.19 5.81 -12.68
N ASP A 23 20.11 5.73 -13.46
CA ASP A 23 20.02 6.44 -14.74
C ASP A 23 20.12 7.97 -14.56
N SER A 24 20.70 8.62 -15.54
CA SER A 24 20.68 10.09 -15.62
C SER A 24 19.23 10.56 -15.66
N TRP A 25 18.94 11.66 -14.92
CA TRP A 25 17.57 12.23 -14.82
C TRP A 25 16.54 11.31 -14.18
N SER A 26 16.95 10.42 -13.30
CA SER A 26 16.08 9.48 -12.57
C SER A 26 15.01 10.14 -11.69
N VAL A 27 15.16 11.40 -11.32
CA VAL A 27 14.23 12.17 -10.50
C VAL A 27 13.83 13.45 -11.24
N SER A 28 12.53 13.72 -11.31
CA SER A 28 12.03 14.99 -11.90
C SER A 28 12.25 16.16 -10.95
N THR A 29 12.39 17.38 -11.48
CA THR A 29 12.52 18.60 -10.67
C THR A 29 11.37 18.77 -9.68
N LEU A 30 10.13 18.51 -10.12
CA LEU A 30 8.95 18.57 -9.24
C LEU A 30 9.04 17.57 -8.07
N ALA A 31 9.57 16.37 -8.33
CA ALA A 31 9.75 15.38 -7.28
C ALA A 31 10.84 15.79 -6.28
N LEU A 32 11.93 16.40 -6.77
CA LEU A 32 12.99 16.90 -5.94
C LEU A 32 12.51 18.02 -5.01
N GLU A 33 11.84 19.03 -5.57
CA GLU A 33 11.29 20.16 -4.80
C GLU A 33 10.27 19.69 -3.75
N ALA A 34 9.35 18.80 -4.15
CA ALA A 34 8.38 18.25 -3.20
C ALA A 34 9.04 17.38 -2.11
N GLY A 35 10.12 16.67 -2.46
CA GLY A 35 10.87 15.87 -1.50
C GLY A 35 11.62 16.73 -0.48
N CYS A 36 12.25 17.82 -0.93
CA CYS A 36 12.91 18.79 -0.05
C CYS A 36 11.88 19.43 0.90
N ALA A 37 10.77 19.96 0.36
CA ALA A 37 9.73 20.55 1.18
C ALA A 37 9.15 19.56 2.23
N ALA A 38 8.97 18.29 1.85
CA ALA A 38 8.48 17.27 2.79
C ALA A 38 9.48 16.93 3.90
N LEU A 39 10.78 17.14 3.68
CA LEU A 39 11.81 16.92 4.71
C LEU A 39 11.90 18.09 5.70
N ASP A 40 11.45 19.27 5.30
CA ASP A 40 11.42 20.47 6.15
C ASP A 40 10.15 20.55 7.03
N GLU A 41 9.19 19.61 6.84
CA GLU A 41 7.89 19.58 7.50
C GLU A 41 7.78 18.41 8.51
N ASP A 42 8.52 18.49 9.61
CA ASP A 42 8.56 17.43 10.64
C ASP A 42 7.17 17.11 11.23
N GLU A 43 6.34 18.13 11.47
CA GLU A 43 5.00 17.97 12.04
C GLU A 43 4.08 17.21 11.08
N PHE A 44 4.14 17.50 9.78
CA PHE A 44 3.36 16.81 8.76
C PHE A 44 3.71 15.32 8.70
N GLY A 45 5.01 14.99 8.77
CA GLY A 45 5.47 13.60 8.78
C GLY A 45 4.94 12.82 9.98
N ALA A 46 5.06 13.37 11.18
CA ALA A 46 4.58 12.75 12.42
C ALA A 46 3.06 12.57 12.43
N GLU A 47 2.31 13.59 12.04
CA GLU A 47 0.85 13.54 11.98
C GLU A 47 0.35 12.55 10.91
N SER A 48 0.97 12.50 9.74
CA SER A 48 0.66 11.53 8.70
C SER A 48 0.88 10.09 9.17
N CYS A 49 1.97 9.83 9.90
CA CYS A 49 2.23 8.53 10.50
C CYS A 49 1.16 8.14 11.53
N ARG A 50 0.76 9.09 12.38
CA ARG A 50 -0.27 8.87 13.41
C ARG A 50 -1.64 8.56 12.78
N ILE A 51 -2.06 9.38 11.81
CA ILE A 51 -3.34 9.20 11.10
C ILE A 51 -3.35 7.84 10.38
N ASN A 52 -2.27 7.53 9.65
CA ASN A 52 -2.17 6.27 8.93
C ASN A 52 -2.17 5.05 9.88
N ALA A 53 -1.51 5.14 11.03
CA ALA A 53 -1.50 4.06 12.02
C ALA A 53 -2.91 3.76 12.53
N SER A 54 -3.68 4.80 12.91
CA SER A 54 -5.06 4.64 13.38
C SER A 54 -5.97 4.06 12.29
N ALA A 55 -5.93 4.63 11.08
CA ALA A 55 -6.74 4.16 9.95
C ALA A 55 -6.39 2.72 9.55
N ARG A 56 -5.11 2.34 9.64
CA ARG A 56 -4.63 0.98 9.34
C ARG A 56 -5.18 -0.04 10.33
N GLU A 57 -5.14 0.26 11.62
CA GLU A 57 -5.67 -0.66 12.64
C GLU A 57 -7.19 -0.83 12.53
N GLU A 58 -7.92 0.25 12.33
CA GLU A 58 -9.37 0.20 12.11
C GLU A 58 -9.71 -0.64 10.87
N PHE A 59 -9.02 -0.39 9.76
CA PHE A 59 -9.23 -1.11 8.52
C PHE A 59 -8.85 -2.59 8.62
N ALA A 60 -7.73 -2.91 9.29
CA ALA A 60 -7.32 -4.28 9.54
C ALA A 60 -8.35 -5.03 10.41
N GLY A 61 -8.90 -4.37 11.42
CA GLY A 61 -9.98 -4.91 12.25
C GLY A 61 -11.23 -5.22 11.42
N ALA A 62 -11.64 -4.30 10.55
CA ALA A 62 -12.80 -4.48 9.67
C ALA A 62 -12.61 -5.63 8.68
N LEU A 63 -11.42 -5.77 8.06
CA LEU A 63 -11.10 -6.89 7.16
C LEU A 63 -11.12 -8.25 7.90
N ARG A 64 -10.57 -8.30 9.12
CA ARG A 64 -10.66 -9.50 9.96
C ARG A 64 -12.10 -9.85 10.31
N GLY A 65 -12.93 -8.83 10.57
CA GLY A 65 -14.36 -8.98 10.87
C GLY A 65 -15.15 -9.65 9.74
N VAL A 66 -14.72 -9.51 8.49
CA VAL A 66 -15.34 -10.17 7.32
C VAL A 66 -14.61 -11.46 6.91
N GLY A 67 -13.69 -11.95 7.74
CA GLY A 67 -13.08 -13.28 7.61
C GLY A 67 -11.71 -13.34 6.93
N LEU A 68 -11.07 -12.21 6.61
CA LEU A 68 -9.71 -12.21 6.05
C LEU A 68 -8.67 -12.41 7.16
N GLU A 69 -7.61 -13.13 6.86
CA GLU A 69 -6.38 -13.14 7.67
C GLU A 69 -5.53 -11.93 7.28
N VAL A 70 -5.38 -10.96 8.18
CA VAL A 70 -4.63 -9.72 7.91
C VAL A 70 -3.27 -9.79 8.61
N LEU A 71 -2.19 -9.67 7.83
CA LEU A 71 -0.82 -9.70 8.33
C LEU A 71 -0.45 -8.37 9.00
N PRO A 72 0.47 -8.38 9.98
CA PRO A 72 0.98 -7.16 10.60
C PRO A 72 1.61 -6.22 9.56
N SER A 73 1.34 -4.92 9.69
CA SER A 73 1.87 -3.89 8.79
C SER A 73 2.24 -2.62 9.54
N ALA A 74 3.31 -1.96 9.11
CA ALA A 74 3.68 -0.61 9.51
C ALA A 74 3.57 0.38 8.32
N ALA A 75 3.14 -0.10 7.14
CA ALA A 75 3.04 0.68 5.91
C ALA A 75 1.63 1.31 5.74
N ASN A 76 1.44 2.04 4.66
CA ASN A 76 0.15 2.58 4.23
C ASN A 76 -0.66 1.59 3.37
N PHE A 77 -0.41 0.30 3.54
CA PHE A 77 -1.16 -0.79 2.92
C PHE A 77 -1.20 -2.00 3.85
N LEU A 78 -2.16 -2.89 3.61
CA LEU A 78 -2.31 -4.17 4.28
C LEU A 78 -2.11 -5.31 3.29
N LEU A 79 -1.46 -6.38 3.74
CA LEU A 79 -1.44 -7.68 3.09
C LEU A 79 -2.47 -8.56 3.81
N ALA A 80 -3.39 -9.13 3.05
CA ALA A 80 -4.43 -9.99 3.59
C ALA A 80 -4.56 -11.26 2.76
N LYS A 81 -4.90 -12.35 3.42
CA LYS A 81 -5.21 -13.64 2.81
C LYS A 81 -6.72 -13.85 2.81
N LEU A 82 -7.25 -14.25 1.69
CA LEU A 82 -8.66 -14.61 1.53
C LEU A 82 -8.95 -15.96 2.21
N PRO A 83 -10.12 -16.14 2.84
CA PRO A 83 -10.51 -17.42 3.40
C PRO A 83 -10.83 -18.48 2.33
N HIS A 84 -11.24 -18.05 1.14
CA HIS A 84 -11.49 -18.86 -0.04
C HIS A 84 -11.47 -17.99 -1.31
N GLY A 85 -11.45 -18.63 -2.49
CA GLY A 85 -11.36 -17.94 -3.79
C GLY A 85 -9.96 -17.45 -4.11
N SER A 86 -9.82 -16.68 -5.17
CA SER A 86 -8.54 -16.11 -5.61
C SER A 86 -8.56 -14.58 -5.59
N GLY A 87 -7.40 -13.98 -5.39
CA GLY A 87 -7.24 -12.52 -5.51
C GLY A 87 -7.51 -12.03 -6.93
N GLY A 88 -7.38 -12.90 -7.94
CA GLY A 88 -7.75 -12.60 -9.32
C GLY A 88 -9.24 -12.41 -9.47
N ASP A 89 -10.04 -13.39 -9.04
CA ASP A 89 -11.50 -13.33 -9.13
C ASP A 89 -12.07 -12.15 -8.34
N LEU A 90 -11.51 -11.91 -7.14
CA LEU A 90 -11.88 -10.74 -6.34
C LEU A 90 -11.51 -9.42 -7.04
N GLN A 91 -10.33 -9.35 -7.66
CA GLN A 91 -9.92 -8.15 -8.40
C GLN A 91 -10.86 -7.87 -9.57
N ASP A 92 -11.14 -8.88 -10.39
CA ASP A 92 -12.01 -8.74 -11.57
C ASP A 92 -13.42 -8.28 -11.17
N TRP A 93 -13.93 -8.83 -10.07
CA TRP A 93 -15.22 -8.40 -9.53
C TRP A 93 -15.19 -6.97 -8.99
N LEU A 94 -14.14 -6.59 -8.23
CA LEU A 94 -13.98 -5.24 -7.69
C LEU A 94 -13.75 -4.19 -8.78
N GLU A 95 -13.13 -4.56 -9.90
CA GLU A 95 -12.98 -3.66 -11.07
C GLU A 95 -14.34 -3.26 -11.65
N SER A 96 -15.31 -4.19 -11.67
CA SER A 96 -16.69 -3.87 -12.07
C SER A 96 -17.35 -2.84 -11.13
N GLU A 97 -16.95 -2.83 -9.86
CA GLU A 97 -17.35 -1.87 -8.84
C GLU A 97 -16.43 -0.61 -8.79
N ARG A 98 -15.52 -0.45 -9.77
CA ARG A 98 -14.55 0.65 -9.89
C ARG A 98 -13.57 0.77 -8.72
N ILE A 99 -13.17 -0.37 -8.17
CA ILE A 99 -12.13 -0.46 -7.15
C ILE A 99 -10.99 -1.34 -7.67
N LEU A 100 -9.77 -0.83 -7.53
CA LEU A 100 -8.55 -1.56 -7.87
C LEU A 100 -7.83 -1.99 -6.60
N ILE A 101 -7.52 -3.27 -6.51
CA ILE A 101 -6.64 -3.86 -5.51
C ILE A 101 -5.38 -4.41 -6.16
N ARG A 102 -4.43 -4.88 -5.39
CA ARG A 102 -3.23 -5.52 -5.92
C ARG A 102 -3.23 -7.02 -5.60
N ARG A 103 -3.24 -7.85 -6.62
CA ARG A 103 -2.94 -9.30 -6.53
C ARG A 103 -1.48 -9.49 -6.11
N CYS A 104 -1.23 -10.58 -5.39
CA CYS A 104 0.10 -10.89 -4.87
C CYS A 104 0.71 -12.16 -5.44
N ASP A 105 0.09 -12.80 -6.40
CA ASP A 105 0.55 -13.99 -7.12
C ASP A 105 1.93 -13.82 -7.80
N SER A 106 2.30 -12.59 -8.15
CA SER A 106 3.61 -12.26 -8.73
C SER A 106 4.73 -12.04 -7.70
N PHE A 107 4.42 -12.09 -6.40
CA PHE A 107 5.41 -11.93 -5.35
C PHE A 107 5.95 -13.29 -4.92
N HIS A 108 7.27 -13.41 -4.86
CA HIS A 108 7.90 -14.66 -4.39
C HIS A 108 7.43 -15.01 -2.96
N GLY A 109 6.94 -16.23 -2.78
CA GLY A 109 6.47 -16.75 -1.49
C GLY A 109 5.00 -16.42 -1.16
N LEU A 110 4.27 -15.73 -2.05
CA LEU A 110 2.82 -15.51 -1.91
C LEU A 110 2.06 -16.30 -2.99
N SER A 111 0.85 -16.76 -2.62
CA SER A 111 -0.09 -17.40 -3.55
C SER A 111 -1.13 -16.40 -4.07
N ASP A 112 -2.00 -16.86 -4.95
CA ASP A 112 -3.13 -16.09 -5.47
C ASP A 112 -4.23 -15.79 -4.45
N GLU A 113 -4.20 -16.44 -3.27
CA GLU A 113 -5.08 -16.14 -2.15
C GLU A 113 -4.74 -14.80 -1.46
N PHE A 114 -3.54 -14.23 -1.74
CA PHE A 114 -3.12 -12.98 -1.11
C PHE A 114 -3.47 -11.76 -1.96
N ILE A 115 -3.98 -10.76 -1.27
CA ILE A 115 -4.27 -9.44 -1.82
C ILE A 115 -3.56 -8.36 -1.02
N ARG A 116 -3.23 -7.25 -1.68
CA ARG A 116 -2.71 -6.05 -1.03
C ARG A 116 -3.66 -4.89 -1.28
N VAL A 117 -4.08 -4.25 -0.20
CA VAL A 117 -5.02 -3.12 -0.21
C VAL A 117 -4.37 -1.88 0.41
N ALA A 118 -4.56 -0.72 -0.18
CA ALA A 118 -4.06 0.54 0.36
C ALA A 118 -4.95 1.02 1.52
N VAL A 119 -4.34 1.55 2.57
CA VAL A 119 -5.05 2.29 3.62
C VAL A 119 -5.45 3.65 3.06
N ARG A 120 -6.75 3.95 3.07
CA ARG A 120 -7.33 5.18 2.52
C ARG A 120 -8.24 5.86 3.56
N SER A 121 -9.14 6.72 3.11
CA SER A 121 -10.15 7.32 3.98
C SER A 121 -11.05 6.23 4.62
N SER A 122 -11.62 6.51 5.78
CA SER A 122 -12.54 5.57 6.45
C SER A 122 -13.72 5.19 5.55
N SER A 123 -14.23 6.12 4.74
CA SER A 123 -15.30 5.85 3.76
C SER A 123 -14.86 4.90 2.64
N ASP A 124 -13.66 5.10 2.07
CA ASP A 124 -13.12 4.23 1.03
C ASP A 124 -12.85 2.81 1.58
N ASN A 125 -12.22 2.75 2.77
CA ASN A 125 -11.94 1.49 3.44
C ASN A 125 -13.24 0.72 3.77
N GLY A 126 -14.24 1.41 4.33
CA GLY A 126 -15.55 0.82 4.64
C GLY A 126 -16.27 0.31 3.39
N ARG A 127 -16.23 1.06 2.29
CA ARG A 127 -16.79 0.62 1.01
C ARG A 127 -16.10 -0.67 0.51
N LEU A 128 -14.76 -0.73 0.56
CA LEU A 128 -14.02 -1.92 0.15
C LEU A 128 -14.39 -3.13 1.01
N VAL A 129 -14.44 -2.97 2.34
CA VAL A 129 -14.83 -4.05 3.27
C VAL A 129 -16.22 -4.58 2.94
N SER A 130 -17.21 -3.70 2.75
CA SER A 130 -18.59 -4.09 2.42
C SER A 130 -18.67 -4.86 1.10
N LEU A 131 -17.89 -4.47 0.10
CA LEU A 131 -17.82 -5.17 -1.17
C LEU A 131 -17.14 -6.54 -1.02
N ILE A 132 -16.03 -6.64 -0.32
CA ILE A 132 -15.37 -7.93 -0.04
C ILE A 132 -16.33 -8.87 0.70
N GLU A 133 -17.04 -8.38 1.71
CA GLU A 133 -18.05 -9.17 2.43
C GLU A 133 -19.14 -9.70 1.51
N LYS A 134 -19.64 -8.86 0.59
CA LYS A 134 -20.63 -9.25 -0.41
C LYS A 134 -20.09 -10.35 -1.33
N TRP A 135 -18.85 -10.19 -1.82
CA TRP A 135 -18.21 -11.17 -2.69
C TRP A 135 -17.99 -12.53 -1.98
N LEU A 136 -17.59 -12.51 -0.71
CA LEU A 136 -17.40 -13.74 0.08
C LEU A 136 -18.70 -14.50 0.38
N LYS A 137 -19.86 -13.82 0.34
CA LYS A 137 -21.18 -14.45 0.56
C LYS A 137 -21.81 -15.00 -0.72
N GLY A 138 -21.22 -14.78 -1.89
CA GLY A 138 -21.68 -15.31 -3.18
C GLY A 138 -22.70 -14.42 -3.84
#